data_6e575d6149af9502a588c0944236471a
#
_entry.id   6e575d6149af9502a588c0944236471a
#
_cell.length_a   1.000
_cell.length_b   1.000
_cell.length_c   1.000
_cell.angle_alpha   90.00
_cell.angle_beta   90.00
_cell.angle_gamma   90.00
#
_symmetry.space_group_name_H-M   'P 1'
#
loop_
_entity.id
_entity.type
_entity.pdbx_description
1 polymer ?
#
loop_
_entity_poly.entity_id
_entity_poly.type
_entity_poly.pdbx_seq_one_letter_code
_entity_poly.pdbx_strand_id
1 'polypeptide(L)'
;MSEFVFLILTGVDAVGGCGSGWILRPGSQTCYNFVTTQKASWSQAQGLCRDMQSHLAILDSKDDIVWMKGYRIHHPVLRDESYWIGGYQKDGEWLWAGDIVDYAMLVFDWSDNNPDNARYPEGSPGSQDCVSQYPASAHFTWDDTSCTTKLRFICEKDLK
;
A
#
# COMPACT_ATOMS: atom_id res chain seq x y z
N MET A 1 9.17 50.20 31.73
CA MET A 1 8.50 49.79 30.50
C MET A 1 9.14 48.50 30.07
N SER A 2 8.47 47.38 30.28
CA SER A 2 9.01 46.05 30.00
C SER A 2 8.52 45.62 28.62
N GLU A 3 9.46 45.44 27.67
CA GLU A 3 9.14 44.90 26.37
C GLU A 3 8.92 43.40 26.50
N PHE A 4 7.67 42.97 26.27
CA PHE A 4 7.36 41.58 26.06
C PHE A 4 7.84 41.19 24.65
N VAL A 5 8.95 40.49 24.55
CA VAL A 5 9.37 39.80 23.36
C VAL A 5 8.48 38.59 23.19
N PHE A 6 7.52 38.67 22.23
CA PHE A 6 6.81 37.50 21.75
C PHE A 6 7.78 36.64 20.95
N LEU A 7 8.29 35.59 21.56
CA LEU A 7 8.91 34.50 20.82
C LEU A 7 7.81 33.81 20.02
N ILE A 8 7.74 34.14 18.74
CA ILE A 8 7.02 33.32 17.77
C ILE A 8 7.84 32.02 17.70
N LEU A 9 7.34 30.98 18.33
CA LEU A 9 7.75 29.60 18.08
C LEU A 9 7.28 29.29 16.66
N THR A 10 8.10 29.64 15.67
CA THR A 10 8.05 29.07 14.34
C THR A 10 8.17 27.58 14.50
N GLY A 11 7.20 26.85 13.96
CA GLY A 11 7.00 25.44 14.14
C GLY A 11 8.29 24.64 14.21
N VAL A 12 8.47 23.96 15.31
CA VAL A 12 9.33 22.79 15.36
C VAL A 12 8.71 21.84 14.35
N ASP A 13 9.31 21.75 13.19
CA ASP A 13 9.10 20.58 12.34
C ASP A 13 9.29 19.39 13.25
N ALA A 14 8.23 18.61 13.43
CA ALA A 14 8.28 17.45 14.27
C ALA A 14 9.38 16.55 13.69
N VAL A 15 10.53 16.52 14.37
CA VAL A 15 11.61 15.59 14.09
C VAL A 15 10.98 14.21 14.22
N GLY A 16 10.72 13.55 13.11
CA GLY A 16 10.11 12.22 13.08
C GLY A 16 8.83 12.07 12.26
N GLY A 17 8.49 12.98 11.33
CA GLY A 17 7.39 12.79 10.38
C GLY A 17 7.78 11.94 9.17
N CYS A 18 6.78 11.34 8.53
CA CYS A 18 6.97 10.53 7.31
C CYS A 18 7.48 11.31 6.10
N GLY A 19 7.46 12.64 6.15
CA GLY A 19 7.75 13.53 5.02
C GLY A 19 6.49 13.91 4.22
N SER A 20 6.65 14.88 3.32
CA SER A 20 5.55 15.40 2.49
C SER A 20 4.93 14.29 1.63
N GLY A 21 3.60 14.24 1.58
CA GLY A 21 2.85 13.24 0.81
C GLY A 21 2.72 11.87 1.47
N TRP A 22 3.28 11.69 2.66
CA TRP A 22 3.19 10.47 3.43
C TRP A 22 2.29 10.63 4.65
N ILE A 23 1.66 9.54 5.05
CA ILE A 23 0.73 9.48 6.17
C ILE A 23 1.28 8.50 7.20
N LEU A 24 1.52 8.97 8.42
CA LEU A 24 1.89 8.11 9.54
C LEU A 24 0.64 7.40 10.06
N ARG A 25 0.68 6.08 10.09
CA ARG A 25 -0.35 5.31 10.79
C ARG A 25 -0.27 5.58 12.28
N PRO A 26 -1.34 6.05 12.93
CA PRO A 26 -1.34 6.35 14.36
C PRO A 26 -0.95 5.13 15.20
N GLY A 27 -0.07 5.33 16.18
CA GLY A 27 0.39 4.28 17.09
C GLY A 27 1.35 3.26 16.46
N SER A 28 1.91 3.56 15.28
CA SER A 28 2.89 2.72 14.59
C SER A 28 4.10 3.53 14.12
N GLN A 29 5.08 2.83 13.55
CA GLN A 29 6.23 3.44 12.87
C GLN A 29 6.07 3.36 11.33
N THR A 30 4.88 3.09 10.84
CA THR A 30 4.61 2.83 9.43
C THR A 30 4.04 4.04 8.73
N CYS A 31 4.64 4.42 7.62
CA CYS A 31 4.23 5.51 6.74
C CYS A 31 3.69 4.99 5.42
N TYR A 32 2.57 5.52 4.95
CA TYR A 32 1.95 5.17 3.68
C TYR A 32 1.88 6.36 2.73
N ASN A 33 2.07 6.09 1.44
CA ASN A 33 1.83 7.05 0.37
C ASN A 33 0.85 6.45 -0.65
N PHE A 34 -0.30 7.09 -0.82
CA PHE A 34 -1.29 6.72 -1.82
C PHE A 34 -1.00 7.46 -3.12
N VAL A 35 -0.40 6.77 -4.09
CA VAL A 35 -0.07 7.36 -5.39
C VAL A 35 -1.31 7.36 -6.28
N THR A 36 -1.96 8.51 -6.35
CA THR A 36 -3.21 8.72 -7.08
C THR A 36 -3.03 9.41 -8.44
N THR A 37 -1.86 9.98 -8.69
CA THR A 37 -1.56 10.82 -9.86
C THR A 37 -1.15 10.02 -11.09
N GLN A 38 -0.85 8.74 -10.94
CA GLN A 38 -0.46 7.86 -12.03
C GLN A 38 -0.90 6.42 -11.77
N LYS A 39 -1.01 5.66 -12.85
CA LYS A 39 -1.24 4.21 -12.83
C LYS A 39 -0.03 3.49 -13.40
N ALA A 40 0.29 2.33 -12.86
CA ALA A 40 1.45 1.54 -13.24
C ALA A 40 1.13 0.03 -13.19
N SER A 41 1.92 -0.79 -13.88
CA SER A 41 1.92 -2.23 -13.63
C SER A 41 2.48 -2.52 -12.25
N TRP A 42 2.28 -3.73 -11.73
CA TRP A 42 2.76 -4.06 -10.39
C TRP A 42 4.28 -3.86 -10.24
N SER A 43 5.07 -4.35 -11.19
CA SER A 43 6.54 -4.20 -11.14
C SER A 43 6.99 -2.74 -11.30
N GLN A 44 6.32 -1.95 -12.14
CA GLN A 44 6.58 -0.52 -12.26
C GLN A 44 6.22 0.22 -10.96
N ALA A 45 5.09 -0.11 -10.33
CA ALA A 45 4.69 0.45 -9.06
C ALA A 45 5.71 0.15 -7.95
N GLN A 46 6.18 -1.11 -7.88
CA GLN A 46 7.24 -1.50 -6.94
C GLN A 46 8.53 -0.71 -7.19
N GLY A 47 8.93 -0.51 -8.44
CA GLY A 47 10.10 0.32 -8.80
C GLY A 47 9.91 1.78 -8.37
N LEU A 48 8.74 2.36 -8.61
CA LEU A 48 8.43 3.74 -8.20
C LEU A 48 8.41 3.91 -6.67
N CYS A 49 7.91 2.92 -5.92
CA CYS A 49 8.02 2.94 -4.47
C CYS A 49 9.49 2.87 -4.03
N ARG A 50 10.31 2.03 -4.66
CA ARG A 50 11.76 1.93 -4.35
C ARG A 50 12.50 3.25 -4.61
N ASP A 51 12.15 3.98 -5.65
CA ASP A 51 12.71 5.31 -5.94
C ASP A 51 12.39 6.32 -4.81
N MET A 52 11.32 6.07 -4.06
CA MET A 52 10.95 6.83 -2.86
C MET A 52 11.49 6.19 -1.55
N GLN A 53 12.47 5.29 -1.64
CA GLN A 53 13.02 4.55 -0.49
C GLN A 53 11.93 3.80 0.31
N SER A 54 11.04 3.16 -0.40
CA SER A 54 9.89 2.43 0.12
C SER A 54 9.62 1.16 -0.69
N HIS A 55 8.60 0.43 -0.37
CA HIS A 55 8.09 -0.71 -1.12
C HIS A 55 6.57 -0.61 -1.27
N LEU A 56 5.95 -1.46 -2.07
CA LEU A 56 4.50 -1.57 -2.10
C LEU A 56 3.97 -1.98 -0.72
N ALA A 57 2.79 -1.48 -0.35
CA ALA A 57 2.22 -1.69 0.97
C ALA A 57 2.09 -3.16 1.33
N ILE A 58 2.48 -3.50 2.55
CA ILE A 58 2.39 -4.83 3.15
C ILE A 58 1.34 -4.77 4.25
N LEU A 59 0.29 -5.57 4.10
CA LEU A 59 -0.82 -5.64 5.05
C LEU A 59 -0.82 -7.02 5.70
N ASP A 60 0.22 -7.33 6.45
CA ASP A 60 0.51 -8.67 6.97
C ASP A 60 -0.12 -8.97 8.34
N SER A 61 -0.92 -8.04 8.86
CA SER A 61 -1.72 -8.23 10.07
C SER A 61 -3.18 -7.81 9.86
N LYS A 62 -4.06 -8.35 10.71
CA LYS A 62 -5.47 -7.92 10.72
C LYS A 62 -5.60 -6.44 11.04
N ASP A 63 -4.75 -5.91 11.92
CA ASP A 63 -4.77 -4.49 12.30
C ASP A 63 -4.38 -3.60 11.13
N ASP A 64 -3.41 -4.00 10.31
CA ASP A 64 -3.03 -3.26 9.09
C ASP A 64 -4.19 -3.22 8.09
N ILE A 65 -4.83 -4.37 7.87
CA ILE A 65 -5.98 -4.50 6.97
C ILE A 65 -7.13 -3.60 7.44
N VAL A 66 -7.51 -3.68 8.70
CA VAL A 66 -8.60 -2.88 9.28
C VAL A 66 -8.30 -1.40 9.20
N TRP A 67 -7.08 -1.00 9.56
CA TRP A 67 -6.67 0.40 9.48
C TRP A 67 -6.71 0.93 8.04
N MET A 68 -6.16 0.18 7.09
CA MET A 68 -6.14 0.56 5.67
C MET A 68 -7.55 0.76 5.10
N LYS A 69 -8.46 -0.17 5.39
CA LYS A 69 -9.88 -0.05 5.01
C LYS A 69 -10.54 1.18 5.63
N GLY A 70 -10.35 1.38 6.93
CA GLY A 70 -10.87 2.53 7.66
C GLY A 70 -10.32 3.86 7.12
N TYR A 71 -9.04 3.91 6.80
CA TYR A 71 -8.44 5.10 6.21
C TYR A 71 -9.05 5.40 4.84
N ARG A 72 -9.12 4.43 3.95
CA ARG A 72 -9.64 4.61 2.59
C ARG A 72 -11.11 4.99 2.57
N ILE A 73 -11.96 4.41 3.43
CA ILE A 73 -13.40 4.73 3.45
C ILE A 73 -13.66 6.19 3.84
N HIS A 74 -12.83 6.77 4.70
CA HIS A 74 -12.96 8.16 5.14
C HIS A 74 -12.30 9.18 4.21
N HIS A 75 -11.63 8.74 3.14
CA HIS A 75 -10.98 9.61 2.16
C HIS A 75 -11.56 9.36 0.76
N PRO A 76 -12.53 10.18 0.31
CA PRO A 76 -13.27 9.95 -0.95
C PRO A 76 -12.38 9.72 -2.17
N VAL A 77 -11.23 10.42 -2.27
CA VAL A 77 -10.27 10.29 -3.37
C VAL A 77 -9.67 8.88 -3.44
N LEU A 78 -9.62 8.15 -2.32
CA LEU A 78 -9.00 6.83 -2.21
C LEU A 78 -10.03 5.69 -2.27
N ARG A 79 -11.32 6.01 -2.24
CA ARG A 79 -12.38 5.06 -1.97
C ARG A 79 -12.78 4.21 -3.18
N ASP A 80 -12.78 4.80 -4.37
CA ASP A 80 -13.52 4.27 -5.51
C ASP A 80 -12.63 3.61 -6.58
N GLU A 81 -11.35 3.38 -6.30
CA GLU A 81 -10.41 2.73 -7.22
C GLU A 81 -9.67 1.57 -6.58
N SER A 82 -9.17 0.65 -7.42
CA SER A 82 -8.25 -0.40 -6.99
C SER A 82 -6.82 0.12 -6.91
N TYR A 83 -6.07 -0.44 -5.96
CA TYR A 83 -4.67 -0.09 -5.72
C TYR A 83 -3.80 -1.35 -5.67
N TRP A 84 -2.62 -1.31 -6.29
CA TRP A 84 -1.61 -2.31 -6.05
C TRP A 84 -1.14 -2.26 -4.59
N ILE A 85 -0.99 -3.44 -4.00
CA ILE A 85 -0.26 -3.69 -2.75
C ILE A 85 0.86 -4.70 -3.01
N GLY A 86 1.72 -4.98 -2.01
CA GLY A 86 2.97 -5.70 -2.21
C GLY A 86 2.87 -7.22 -2.34
N GLY A 87 1.66 -7.78 -2.40
CA GLY A 87 1.47 -9.22 -2.55
C GLY A 87 1.66 -9.70 -3.99
N TYR A 88 2.28 -10.87 -4.15
CA TYR A 88 2.41 -11.53 -5.44
C TYR A 88 2.57 -13.05 -5.28
N GLN A 89 2.31 -13.81 -6.35
CA GLN A 89 2.45 -15.26 -6.36
C GLN A 89 3.77 -15.67 -7.02
N LYS A 90 4.45 -16.64 -6.43
CA LYS A 90 5.63 -17.28 -7.01
C LYS A 90 5.72 -18.73 -6.56
N ASP A 91 5.94 -19.63 -7.51
CA ASP A 91 6.06 -21.09 -7.25
C ASP A 91 4.85 -21.66 -6.46
N GLY A 92 3.64 -21.13 -6.73
CA GLY A 92 2.40 -21.53 -6.06
C GLY A 92 2.18 -20.91 -4.68
N GLU A 93 3.10 -20.08 -4.20
CA GLU A 93 3.01 -19.42 -2.89
C GLU A 93 2.72 -17.93 -3.04
N TRP A 94 1.88 -17.40 -2.14
CA TRP A 94 1.65 -15.96 -2.02
C TRP A 94 2.69 -15.34 -1.08
N LEU A 95 3.38 -14.32 -1.58
CA LEU A 95 4.48 -13.64 -0.90
C LEU A 95 4.22 -12.14 -0.79
N TRP A 96 4.77 -11.53 0.25
CA TRP A 96 4.98 -10.10 0.31
C TRP A 96 6.35 -9.73 -0.28
N ALA A 97 6.37 -8.75 -1.17
CA ALA A 97 7.61 -8.17 -1.67
C ALA A 97 8.19 -7.22 -0.61
N GLY A 98 9.05 -7.76 0.24
CA GLY A 98 9.70 -7.03 1.31
C GLY A 98 10.77 -6.04 0.83
N ASP A 99 11.27 -5.24 1.77
CA ASP A 99 12.35 -4.27 1.50
C ASP A 99 13.68 -4.97 1.19
N ILE A 100 14.02 -5.98 1.98
CA ILE A 100 15.28 -6.73 1.85
C ILE A 100 15.04 -8.15 1.34
N VAL A 101 14.04 -8.82 1.85
CA VAL A 101 13.68 -10.21 1.52
C VAL A 101 12.17 -10.37 1.42
N ASP A 102 11.73 -11.16 0.46
CA ASP A 102 10.34 -11.54 0.32
C ASP A 102 10.00 -12.63 1.34
N TYR A 103 8.76 -12.64 1.82
CA TYR A 103 8.31 -13.61 2.82
C TYR A 103 6.84 -14.02 2.62
N ALA A 104 6.48 -15.19 3.14
CA ALA A 104 5.16 -15.77 2.94
C ALA A 104 4.04 -14.90 3.52
N MET A 105 2.95 -14.77 2.76
CA MET A 105 1.70 -14.20 3.27
C MET A 105 1.03 -15.21 4.21
N LEU A 106 0.76 -14.81 5.43
CA LEU A 106 0.12 -15.64 6.46
C LEU A 106 -1.28 -15.16 6.84
N VAL A 107 -1.60 -13.92 6.49
CA VAL A 107 -2.92 -13.29 6.71
C VAL A 107 -3.44 -12.86 5.35
N PHE A 108 -4.71 -13.11 5.09
CA PHE A 108 -5.36 -12.85 3.81
C PHE A 108 -6.67 -12.12 4.00
N ASP A 109 -7.05 -11.32 3.02
CA ASP A 109 -8.32 -10.61 2.96
C ASP A 109 -8.94 -10.70 1.56
N TRP A 110 -8.89 -11.88 0.96
CA TRP A 110 -9.42 -12.12 -0.37
C TRP A 110 -10.91 -11.79 -0.48
N SER A 111 -11.30 -11.23 -1.61
CA SER A 111 -12.69 -11.13 -2.02
C SER A 111 -13.27 -12.53 -2.25
N ASP A 112 -14.60 -12.64 -2.23
CA ASP A 112 -15.27 -13.90 -2.49
C ASP A 112 -14.84 -14.51 -3.84
N ASN A 113 -14.53 -15.80 -3.84
CA ASN A 113 -14.00 -16.58 -4.95
C ASN A 113 -12.57 -16.22 -5.41
N ASN A 114 -11.83 -15.40 -4.66
CA ASN A 114 -10.43 -15.11 -4.94
C ASN A 114 -9.50 -15.82 -3.93
N PRO A 115 -8.24 -16.12 -4.28
CA PRO A 115 -7.66 -15.97 -5.62
C PRO A 115 -8.28 -16.95 -6.60
N ASP A 116 -8.57 -16.50 -7.84
CA ASP A 116 -9.26 -17.33 -8.83
C ASP A 116 -8.42 -17.66 -10.08
N ASN A 117 -7.15 -17.42 -10.06
CA ASN A 117 -6.16 -17.66 -11.14
C ASN A 117 -6.39 -18.95 -11.98
N ALA A 118 -7.61 -19.43 -11.97
CA ALA A 118 -8.03 -20.72 -12.50
C ALA A 118 -7.93 -20.84 -14.02
N ARG A 119 -7.72 -19.74 -14.75
CA ARG A 119 -7.71 -19.75 -16.21
C ARG A 119 -6.32 -19.83 -16.83
N TYR A 120 -5.29 -19.42 -16.09
CA TYR A 120 -3.95 -19.27 -16.62
C TYR A 120 -2.90 -19.76 -15.61
N PRO A 121 -1.96 -20.63 -16.05
CA PRO A 121 -0.86 -21.04 -15.18
C PRO A 121 -0.04 -19.83 -14.70
N GLU A 122 0.50 -19.92 -13.50
CA GLU A 122 1.40 -18.91 -12.94
C GLU A 122 2.50 -18.52 -13.93
N GLY A 123 2.76 -17.22 -14.05
CA GLY A 123 3.77 -16.66 -14.94
C GLY A 123 3.43 -16.68 -16.44
N SER A 124 2.28 -17.23 -16.82
CA SER A 124 1.83 -17.20 -18.21
C SER A 124 1.19 -15.86 -18.58
N PRO A 125 1.13 -15.49 -19.88
CA PRO A 125 0.42 -14.30 -20.30
C PRO A 125 -1.05 -14.33 -19.83
N GLY A 126 -1.46 -13.33 -19.06
CA GLY A 126 -2.81 -13.22 -18.52
C GLY A 126 -3.00 -13.88 -17.16
N SER A 127 -1.96 -14.52 -16.58
CA SER A 127 -2.03 -15.01 -15.20
C SER A 127 -2.28 -13.84 -14.21
N GLN A 128 -2.93 -14.16 -13.11
CA GLN A 128 -3.30 -13.21 -12.06
C GLN A 128 -2.41 -13.45 -10.84
N ASP A 129 -1.17 -12.98 -10.94
CA ASP A 129 -0.11 -13.31 -9.97
C ASP A 129 0.22 -12.13 -9.02
N CYS A 130 -0.51 -11.03 -9.09
CA CYS A 130 -0.27 -9.84 -8.26
C CYS A 130 -1.52 -9.42 -7.49
N VAL A 131 -1.32 -8.88 -6.29
CA VAL A 131 -2.42 -8.53 -5.40
C VAL A 131 -2.81 -7.07 -5.53
N SER A 132 -4.06 -6.83 -5.84
CA SER A 132 -4.68 -5.51 -5.73
C SER A 132 -5.70 -5.46 -4.58
N GLN A 133 -5.87 -4.28 -4.00
CA GLN A 133 -6.94 -4.01 -3.06
C GLN A 133 -8.08 -3.31 -3.79
N TYR A 134 -9.27 -3.89 -3.76
CA TYR A 134 -10.49 -3.39 -4.42
C TYR A 134 -10.97 -2.05 -3.85
N PRO A 135 -11.90 -1.36 -4.56
CA PRO A 135 -12.59 -0.19 -4.05
C PRO A 135 -13.62 -0.54 -2.96
N ALA A 136 -14.25 0.50 -2.40
CA ALA A 136 -15.28 0.37 -1.36
C ALA A 136 -16.47 -0.50 -1.78
N SER A 137 -16.83 -0.52 -3.07
CA SER A 137 -17.91 -1.36 -3.59
C SER A 137 -17.67 -2.87 -3.39
N ALA A 138 -16.43 -3.28 -3.23
CA ALA A 138 -16.01 -4.63 -2.86
C ALA A 138 -15.35 -4.67 -1.47
N HIS A 139 -15.71 -3.76 -0.58
CA HIS A 139 -15.25 -3.71 0.81
C HIS A 139 -13.73 -3.66 0.99
N PHE A 140 -12.99 -3.12 0.01
CA PHE A 140 -11.52 -3.06 0.01
C PHE A 140 -10.84 -4.43 0.20
N THR A 141 -11.50 -5.51 -0.17
CA THR A 141 -10.93 -6.86 -0.16
C THR A 141 -9.91 -7.03 -1.28
N TRP A 142 -9.18 -8.13 -1.27
CA TRP A 142 -8.09 -8.35 -2.21
C TRP A 142 -8.52 -9.19 -3.41
N ASP A 143 -7.86 -8.91 -4.54
CA ASP A 143 -8.02 -9.59 -5.80
C ASP A 143 -6.65 -10.02 -6.33
N ASP A 144 -6.58 -11.22 -6.90
CA ASP A 144 -5.46 -11.63 -7.73
C ASP A 144 -5.67 -11.05 -9.12
N THR A 145 -4.82 -10.11 -9.48
CA THR A 145 -4.94 -9.29 -10.69
C THR A 145 -3.74 -9.54 -11.60
N SER A 146 -3.96 -9.47 -12.92
CA SER A 146 -2.84 -9.54 -13.87
C SER A 146 -1.83 -8.43 -13.58
N CYS A 147 -0.58 -8.82 -13.37
CA CYS A 147 0.52 -7.91 -12.98
C CYS A 147 0.78 -6.79 -14.00
N THR A 148 0.31 -6.94 -15.24
CA THR A 148 0.45 -5.93 -16.31
C THR A 148 -0.66 -4.87 -16.29
N THR A 149 -1.70 -5.06 -15.50
CA THR A 149 -2.79 -4.09 -15.33
C THR A 149 -2.25 -2.79 -14.74
N LYS A 150 -2.73 -1.66 -15.27
CA LYS A 150 -2.32 -0.34 -14.78
C LYS A 150 -3.27 0.13 -13.69
N LEU A 151 -2.78 0.14 -12.45
CA LEU A 151 -3.52 0.59 -11.27
C LEU A 151 -2.76 1.69 -10.55
N ARG A 152 -3.48 2.46 -9.74
CA ARG A 152 -2.89 3.25 -8.66
C ARG A 152 -2.19 2.32 -7.69
N PHE A 153 -1.38 2.83 -6.79
CA PHE A 153 -0.63 1.98 -5.87
C PHE A 153 -0.37 2.67 -4.53
N ILE A 154 -0.10 1.86 -3.53
CA ILE A 154 0.18 2.30 -2.17
C ILE A 154 1.61 1.90 -1.84
N CYS A 155 2.44 2.89 -1.51
CA CYS A 155 3.79 2.65 -1.00
C CYS A 155 3.81 2.70 0.53
N GLU A 156 4.76 1.96 1.10
CA GLU A 156 4.96 1.85 2.54
C GLU A 156 6.45 1.96 2.88
N LYS A 157 6.76 2.60 3.98
CA LYS A 157 8.09 2.63 4.58
C LYS A 157 8.00 2.79 6.10
N ASP A 158 9.06 2.42 6.78
CA ASP A 158 9.18 2.73 8.21
C ASP A 158 9.57 4.20 8.44
N LEU A 159 9.08 4.74 9.54
CA LEU A 159 9.50 6.03 10.05
C LEU A 159 10.99 5.94 10.44
N LYS A 160 11.81 6.84 9.93
CA LYS A 160 13.26 6.93 10.25
C LYS A 160 13.50 7.92 11.36
#